data_3d929dfd8f4eb76bc4e000b65392b865
#
_entry.id   3d929dfd8f4eb76bc4e000b65392b865
#
_cell.length_a   1.000
_cell.length_b   1.000
_cell.length_c   1.000
_cell.angle_alpha   90.00
_cell.angle_beta   90.00
_cell.angle_gamma   90.00
#
_symmetry.space_group_name_H-M   'P 1'
#
loop_
_entity.id
_entity.type
_entity.pdbx_description
1 polymer ?
#
loop_
_entity_poly.entity_id
_entity_poly.type
_entity_poly.pdbx_seq_one_letter_code
_entity_poly.pdbx_strand_id
1 'polypeptide(L)'
;MYNTLLVNEENKIPLKYLEKLKLISFKENNNTYSLEEETYNAYLKLKKKEKLTIISGYSNKGLNSYETTGKVLKIKEKIDKEVLAKYGFIKMGKYIRYVGLVPAKIMYENKLKLEEYLNGSYAILVNKKRDMTSFDVVSKISKLFGIKKVGHTGTLDPLAEGLMVILLGKSTRLSLDITSKYKEYIAGVYLGYETDTYDITGKTTKVKEVSKNIDIEKTLSTYNKTYMQEVPIYSAVKVNGKKLYEYARQNLEVSLPKKEVTIKDIKLLAEEKNMFTFKATVSKGCYIRSLIRDISISLNTLGTMTSLKRTKIDNLKLKDAYTIDEIEKAKFKLLEIDTLFSYPKIKVNKELLSKIKNGSKLENIYNIEDKVIFIDNKSNVKAIYYNDNNILKVYKNLI
;
A
#
# COMPACT_ATOMS: atom_id res chain seq x y z
N MET A 1 -25.95 0.89 8.43
CA MET A 1 -27.02 0.87 9.45
C MET A 1 -26.48 1.57 10.68
N TYR A 2 -27.11 2.65 11.12
CA TYR A 2 -26.64 3.46 12.25
C TYR A 2 -27.24 2.90 13.53
N ASN A 3 -26.40 2.61 14.53
CA ASN A 3 -26.87 2.20 15.84
C ASN A 3 -27.16 3.46 16.67
N THR A 4 -28.35 3.60 17.17
CA THR A 4 -28.84 4.78 17.89
C THR A 4 -28.71 4.57 19.41
N LEU A 5 -27.98 5.45 20.13
CA LEU A 5 -27.89 5.44 21.59
C LEU A 5 -28.84 6.52 22.15
N LEU A 6 -29.89 6.13 22.85
CA LEU A 6 -30.80 7.01 23.57
C LEU A 6 -30.27 7.21 24.99
N VAL A 7 -29.66 8.37 25.27
CA VAL A 7 -29.29 8.77 26.63
C VAL A 7 -30.08 10.02 26.98
N ASN A 8 -31.03 9.89 27.90
CA ASN A 8 -31.74 11.01 28.50
C ASN A 8 -31.12 11.30 29.87
N GLU A 9 -30.81 12.56 30.19
CA GLU A 9 -30.29 12.93 31.50
C GLU A 9 -31.26 12.62 32.64
N GLU A 10 -32.56 12.57 32.37
CA GLU A 10 -33.61 12.23 33.35
C GLU A 10 -33.83 10.72 33.48
N ASN A 11 -33.55 9.93 32.47
CA ASN A 11 -33.67 8.48 32.51
C ASN A 11 -32.27 7.85 32.31
N LYS A 12 -31.59 7.57 33.38
CA LYS A 12 -30.33 6.79 33.40
C LYS A 12 -30.58 5.36 32.89
N ILE A 13 -30.77 5.17 31.59
CA ILE A 13 -30.81 3.85 30.99
C ILE A 13 -29.42 3.24 31.16
N PRO A 14 -29.25 2.13 31.88
CA PRO A 14 -27.96 1.51 32.10
C PRO A 14 -27.31 1.18 30.76
N LEU A 15 -26.06 1.58 30.56
CA LEU A 15 -25.27 1.27 29.33
C LEU A 15 -25.34 -0.22 28.94
N LYS A 16 -25.46 -1.14 29.91
CA LYS A 16 -25.73 -2.57 29.70
C LYS A 16 -27.00 -2.87 28.91
N TYR A 17 -28.02 -2.03 29.02
CA TYR A 17 -29.27 -2.22 28.27
C TYR A 17 -29.12 -1.78 26.82
N LEU A 18 -28.32 -0.75 26.59
CA LEU A 18 -28.01 -0.25 25.27
C LEU A 18 -27.08 -1.21 24.49
N GLU A 19 -26.17 -1.89 25.17
CA GLU A 19 -25.38 -3.00 24.60
C GLU A 19 -26.27 -4.13 24.08
N LYS A 20 -27.31 -4.48 24.84
CA LYS A 20 -28.26 -5.55 24.49
C LYS A 20 -29.12 -5.22 23.26
N LEU A 21 -29.40 -3.95 23.03
CA LEU A 21 -30.24 -3.48 21.94
C LEU A 21 -29.45 -3.13 20.65
N LYS A 22 -28.11 -3.13 20.69
CA LYS A 22 -27.25 -2.64 19.58
C LYS A 22 -27.63 -1.27 19.04
N LEU A 23 -28.27 -0.45 19.87
CA LEU A 23 -28.85 0.84 19.55
C LEU A 23 -28.16 1.93 20.34
N ILE A 24 -27.48 2.86 19.66
CA ILE A 24 -26.81 3.97 20.32
C ILE A 24 -27.27 5.27 19.69
N SER A 25 -28.08 6.06 20.42
CA SER A 25 -28.37 7.43 20.06
C SER A 25 -28.29 8.34 21.30
N PHE A 26 -27.79 9.54 21.10
CA PHE A 26 -27.80 10.58 22.13
C PHE A 26 -28.99 11.49 21.90
N LYS A 27 -29.69 11.86 22.96
CA LYS A 27 -30.73 12.85 22.92
C LYS A 27 -30.29 14.08 23.73
N GLU A 28 -30.09 15.20 23.08
CA GLU A 28 -29.80 16.50 23.71
C GLU A 28 -30.82 17.50 23.15
N ASN A 29 -31.57 18.20 24.02
CA ASN A 29 -32.55 19.22 23.61
C ASN A 29 -33.54 18.76 22.53
N ASN A 30 -34.17 17.62 22.71
CA ASN A 30 -35.10 16.96 21.79
C ASN A 30 -34.54 16.45 20.46
N ASN A 31 -33.21 16.52 20.22
CA ASN A 31 -32.59 15.95 19.05
C ASN A 31 -31.94 14.60 19.40
N THR A 32 -32.08 13.65 18.51
CA THR A 32 -31.51 12.29 18.65
C THR A 32 -30.24 12.16 17.77
N TYR A 33 -29.15 11.68 18.34
CA TYR A 33 -27.88 11.47 17.67
C TYR A 33 -27.52 10.01 17.69
N SER A 34 -26.98 9.49 16.60
CA SER A 34 -26.52 8.11 16.50
C SER A 34 -25.00 8.02 16.47
N LEU A 35 -24.47 7.01 17.17
CA LEU A 35 -23.06 6.61 17.07
C LEU A 35 -22.93 5.42 16.12
N GLU A 36 -21.87 5.42 15.31
CA GLU A 36 -21.49 4.23 14.56
C GLU A 36 -21.02 3.13 15.52
N GLU A 37 -21.28 1.88 15.19
CA GLU A 37 -20.97 0.71 16.02
C GLU A 37 -19.47 0.64 16.39
N GLU A 38 -18.57 0.92 15.45
CA GLU A 38 -17.14 0.96 15.71
C GLU A 38 -16.75 2.03 16.75
N THR A 39 -17.36 3.21 16.65
CA THR A 39 -17.14 4.31 17.61
C THR A 39 -17.60 3.91 19.00
N TYR A 40 -18.74 3.26 19.11
CA TYR A 40 -19.29 2.79 20.38
C TYR A 40 -18.43 1.70 21.00
N ASN A 41 -18.02 0.71 20.24
CA ASN A 41 -17.15 -0.37 20.71
C ASN A 41 -15.79 0.16 21.17
N ALA A 42 -15.22 1.13 20.44
CA ALA A 42 -13.99 1.81 20.84
C ALA A 42 -14.18 2.61 22.13
N TYR A 43 -15.30 3.31 22.25
CA TYR A 43 -15.66 4.04 23.46
C TYR A 43 -15.82 3.12 24.69
N LEU A 44 -16.48 1.97 24.55
CA LEU A 44 -16.62 1.00 25.65
C LEU A 44 -15.27 0.50 26.15
N LYS A 45 -14.34 0.20 25.24
CA LYS A 45 -12.97 -0.21 25.60
C LYS A 45 -12.25 0.91 26.37
N LEU A 46 -12.32 2.13 25.87
CA LEU A 46 -11.75 3.31 26.53
C LEU A 46 -12.38 3.55 27.91
N LYS A 47 -13.73 3.52 27.99
CA LYS A 47 -14.49 3.70 29.24
C LYS A 47 -14.11 2.68 30.30
N LYS A 48 -13.98 1.41 29.94
CA LYS A 48 -13.60 0.34 30.87
C LYS A 48 -12.23 0.60 31.49
N LYS A 49 -11.30 1.22 30.75
CA LYS A 49 -9.95 1.55 31.21
C LYS A 49 -9.93 2.83 32.04
N GLU A 50 -10.59 3.89 31.60
CA GLU A 50 -10.46 5.25 32.10
C GLU A 50 -11.64 5.71 32.98
N LYS A 51 -12.61 4.83 33.27
CA LYS A 51 -13.84 5.12 34.06
C LYS A 51 -14.60 6.39 33.60
N LEU A 52 -14.77 6.52 32.28
CA LEU A 52 -15.35 7.71 31.66
C LEU A 52 -16.86 7.82 31.78
N THR A 53 -17.34 9.05 31.82
CA THR A 53 -18.75 9.42 31.70
C THR A 53 -18.99 10.21 30.44
N ILE A 54 -19.87 9.73 29.55
CA ILE A 54 -20.37 10.52 28.43
C ILE A 54 -21.27 11.62 28.98
N ILE A 55 -21.06 12.86 28.55
CA ILE A 55 -21.96 13.98 28.87
C ILE A 55 -22.94 14.17 27.72
N SER A 56 -22.47 14.12 26.48
CA SER A 56 -23.33 14.26 25.30
C SER A 56 -22.66 13.80 24.00
N GLY A 57 -23.44 13.37 23.02
CA GLY A 57 -23.03 13.27 21.62
C GLY A 57 -23.36 14.58 20.91
N TYR A 58 -22.64 14.91 19.85
CA TYR A 58 -22.75 16.21 19.18
C TYR A 58 -23.46 16.12 17.83
N SER A 59 -24.37 17.04 17.56
CA SER A 59 -24.97 17.26 16.24
C SER A 59 -24.40 18.51 15.54
N ASN A 60 -24.57 18.49 14.31
CA ASN A 60 -24.04 19.24 13.18
C ASN A 60 -24.20 20.77 13.11
N LYS A 61 -24.66 21.46 14.08
CA LYS A 61 -24.73 22.94 13.97
C LYS A 61 -23.35 23.54 14.24
N GLY A 62 -22.59 23.82 13.15
CA GLY A 62 -21.34 24.58 13.19
C GLY A 62 -20.05 23.81 12.94
N LEU A 63 -20.11 22.56 12.46
CA LEU A 63 -18.94 21.74 12.08
C LEU A 63 -18.91 21.49 10.56
N ASN A 64 -17.72 21.32 9.98
CA ASN A 64 -17.53 21.02 8.56
C ASN A 64 -18.13 19.65 8.19
N SER A 65 -18.45 19.41 6.91
CA SER A 65 -19.19 18.24 6.42
C SER A 65 -18.63 16.86 6.78
N TYR A 66 -17.34 16.73 7.11
CA TYR A 66 -16.70 15.48 7.58
C TYR A 66 -16.74 15.30 9.11
N GLU A 67 -17.27 16.28 9.85
CA GLU A 67 -17.41 16.24 11.32
C GLU A 67 -18.78 15.75 11.77
N THR A 68 -19.67 15.45 10.81
CA THR A 68 -21.09 15.23 10.99
C THR A 68 -21.53 13.78 11.13
N THR A 69 -20.58 12.86 11.26
CA THR A 69 -20.89 11.44 11.49
C THR A 69 -20.90 11.14 12.98
N GLY A 70 -21.66 10.14 13.43
CA GLY A 70 -21.76 9.69 14.82
C GLY A 70 -20.44 9.24 15.49
N LYS A 71 -19.36 9.99 15.25
CA LYS A 71 -17.99 9.70 15.68
C LYS A 71 -17.44 10.68 16.75
N VAL A 72 -18.23 11.71 17.09
CA VAL A 72 -17.81 12.77 18.01
C VAL A 72 -18.52 12.65 19.35
N LEU A 73 -17.75 12.69 20.44
CA LEU A 73 -18.23 12.56 21.80
C LEU A 73 -17.71 13.72 22.66
N LYS A 74 -18.56 14.25 23.55
CA LYS A 74 -18.15 15.13 24.63
C LYS A 74 -17.96 14.31 25.90
N ILE A 75 -16.80 14.44 26.53
CA ILE A 75 -16.49 13.75 27.78
C ILE A 75 -16.14 14.77 28.85
N LYS A 76 -16.40 14.42 30.12
CA LYS A 76 -16.15 15.27 31.27
C LYS A 76 -14.68 15.25 31.67
N GLU A 77 -14.08 14.09 31.59
CA GLU A 77 -12.75 13.81 32.09
C GLU A 77 -11.65 14.33 31.16
N LYS A 78 -10.53 14.75 31.72
CA LYS A 78 -9.31 15.04 30.94
C LYS A 78 -8.57 13.73 30.69
N ILE A 79 -8.42 13.35 29.45
CA ILE A 79 -7.69 12.14 29.03
C ILE A 79 -6.47 12.56 28.22
N ASP A 80 -5.38 11.81 28.42
CA ASP A 80 -4.16 11.98 27.63
C ASP A 80 -4.41 11.64 26.16
N LYS A 81 -3.76 12.39 25.26
CA LYS A 81 -3.87 12.18 23.81
C LYS A 81 -3.32 10.82 23.39
N GLU A 82 -2.29 10.30 24.07
CA GLU A 82 -1.74 8.99 23.82
C GLU A 82 -2.76 7.89 24.11
N VAL A 83 -3.42 7.99 25.26
CA VAL A 83 -4.47 7.05 25.65
C VAL A 83 -5.61 7.08 24.63
N LEU A 84 -6.06 8.28 24.23
CA LEU A 84 -7.09 8.42 23.20
C LEU A 84 -6.69 7.73 21.89
N ALA A 85 -5.45 7.93 21.43
CA ALA A 85 -4.94 7.35 20.19
C ALA A 85 -4.92 5.82 20.23
N LYS A 86 -4.59 5.20 21.38
CA LYS A 86 -4.63 3.73 21.58
C LYS A 86 -6.02 3.12 21.38
N TYR A 87 -7.08 3.93 21.48
CA TYR A 87 -8.46 3.50 21.25
C TYR A 87 -9.07 4.08 19.98
N GLY A 88 -8.27 4.71 19.11
CA GLY A 88 -8.72 5.24 17.84
C GLY A 88 -9.36 6.62 17.91
N PHE A 89 -9.20 7.35 19.01
CA PHE A 89 -9.74 8.70 19.19
C PHE A 89 -8.68 9.78 19.04
N ILE A 90 -9.13 10.95 18.60
CA ILE A 90 -8.34 12.20 18.64
C ILE A 90 -9.06 13.24 19.47
N LYS A 91 -8.31 14.19 20.06
CA LYS A 91 -8.86 15.29 20.82
C LYS A 91 -9.11 16.50 19.94
N MET A 92 -10.32 17.07 20.01
CA MET A 92 -10.76 18.25 19.29
C MET A 92 -11.38 19.25 20.28
N GLY A 93 -10.54 20.10 20.89
CA GLY A 93 -10.98 21.00 21.97
C GLY A 93 -11.53 20.21 23.17
N LYS A 94 -12.81 20.40 23.48
CA LYS A 94 -13.54 19.69 24.56
C LYS A 94 -14.19 18.37 24.10
N TYR A 95 -14.02 18.00 22.85
CA TYR A 95 -14.56 16.76 22.26
C TYR A 95 -13.46 15.75 21.95
N ILE A 96 -13.85 14.50 21.84
CA ILE A 96 -13.05 13.43 21.22
C ILE A 96 -13.77 12.94 19.96
N ARG A 97 -13.01 12.57 18.95
CA ARG A 97 -13.52 12.02 17.69
C ARG A 97 -12.90 10.67 17.42
N TYR A 98 -13.72 9.68 17.08
CA TYR A 98 -13.23 8.41 16.58
C TYR A 98 -12.79 8.56 15.13
N VAL A 99 -11.57 8.15 14.84
CA VAL A 99 -10.97 8.19 13.50
C VAL A 99 -10.41 6.82 13.09
N GLY A 100 -10.43 5.83 13.99
CA GLY A 100 -9.81 4.52 13.83
C GLY A 100 -8.39 4.46 14.42
N LEU A 101 -7.92 3.25 14.71
CA LEU A 101 -6.62 3.04 15.38
C LEU A 101 -5.44 3.57 14.56
N VAL A 102 -5.43 3.29 13.25
CA VAL A 102 -4.35 3.68 12.33
C VAL A 102 -4.23 5.19 12.19
N PRO A 103 -5.30 5.94 11.82
CA PRO A 103 -5.25 7.40 11.76
C PRO A 103 -4.88 8.04 13.10
N ALA A 104 -5.47 7.58 14.21
CA ALA A 104 -5.23 8.15 15.54
C ALA A 104 -3.76 8.02 15.94
N LYS A 105 -3.15 6.85 15.73
CA LYS A 105 -1.72 6.62 15.95
C LYS A 105 -0.86 7.59 15.14
N ILE A 106 -1.09 7.66 13.82
CA ILE A 106 -0.27 8.51 12.92
C ILE A 106 -0.39 9.99 13.33
N MET A 107 -1.60 10.44 13.62
CA MET A 107 -1.84 11.84 14.04
C MET A 107 -1.19 12.14 15.37
N TYR A 108 -1.22 11.22 16.33
CA TYR A 108 -0.57 11.39 17.63
C TYR A 108 0.95 11.45 17.50
N GLU A 109 1.56 10.45 16.85
CA GLU A 109 3.03 10.34 16.71
C GLU A 109 3.63 11.52 15.93
N ASN A 110 2.93 12.00 14.88
CA ASN A 110 3.41 13.10 14.04
C ASN A 110 2.84 14.48 14.43
N LYS A 111 2.06 14.57 15.51
CA LYS A 111 1.42 15.82 15.99
C LYS A 111 0.59 16.53 14.90
N LEU A 112 -0.15 15.75 14.09
CA LEU A 112 -0.96 16.25 12.99
C LEU A 112 -2.38 16.59 13.44
N LYS A 113 -2.97 17.63 12.82
CA LYS A 113 -4.42 17.85 12.82
C LYS A 113 -5.08 16.93 11.80
N LEU A 114 -6.40 16.73 11.92
CA LEU A 114 -7.15 15.85 11.00
C LEU A 114 -7.02 16.28 9.54
N GLU A 115 -7.11 17.58 9.27
CA GLU A 115 -6.97 18.12 7.92
C GLU A 115 -5.57 17.87 7.33
N GLU A 116 -4.52 18.07 8.13
CA GLU A 116 -3.13 17.80 7.75
C GLU A 116 -2.93 16.31 7.47
N TYR A 117 -3.55 15.43 8.26
CA TYR A 117 -3.53 13.99 8.04
C TYR A 117 -4.21 13.62 6.72
N LEU A 118 -5.43 14.09 6.47
CA LEU A 118 -6.20 13.75 5.27
C LEU A 118 -5.54 14.26 3.97
N ASN A 119 -4.81 15.38 4.05
CA ASN A 119 -4.08 15.98 2.93
C ASN A 119 -2.61 15.56 2.86
N GLY A 120 -2.17 14.65 3.72
CA GLY A 120 -0.78 14.23 3.83
C GLY A 120 -0.32 13.31 2.69
N SER A 121 0.97 12.97 2.78
CA SER A 121 1.66 12.02 1.90
C SER A 121 2.25 10.94 2.77
N TYR A 122 1.87 9.68 2.53
CA TYR A 122 2.34 8.56 3.32
C TYR A 122 2.78 7.42 2.42
N ALA A 123 3.70 6.59 2.93
CA ALA A 123 4.10 5.34 2.33
C ALA A 123 4.20 4.26 3.41
N ILE A 124 3.90 3.02 3.05
CA ILE A 124 4.04 1.87 3.93
C ILE A 124 4.45 0.63 3.14
N LEU A 125 5.30 -0.19 3.75
CA LEU A 125 5.66 -1.49 3.22
C LEU A 125 4.67 -2.54 3.72
N VAL A 126 4.06 -3.27 2.79
CA VAL A 126 3.08 -4.30 3.10
C VAL A 126 3.57 -5.65 2.60
N ASN A 127 3.50 -6.66 3.47
CA ASN A 127 3.67 -8.05 3.10
C ASN A 127 2.32 -8.62 2.65
N LYS A 128 2.15 -8.72 1.33
CA LYS A 128 0.94 -9.30 0.75
C LYS A 128 0.93 -10.82 0.97
N LYS A 129 -0.13 -11.34 1.55
CA LYS A 129 -0.38 -12.79 1.65
C LYS A 129 -0.76 -13.36 0.27
N ARG A 130 -0.49 -14.64 0.06
CA ARG A 130 -1.02 -15.43 -1.06
C ARG A 130 -2.55 -15.33 -1.12
N ASP A 131 -3.12 -15.53 -2.28
CA ASP A 131 -4.57 -15.53 -2.59
C ASP A 131 -5.28 -14.18 -2.40
N MET A 132 -4.52 -13.12 -2.22
CA MET A 132 -4.99 -11.73 -2.30
C MET A 132 -4.56 -11.09 -3.61
N THR A 133 -5.41 -10.28 -4.24
CA THR A 133 -5.00 -9.38 -5.31
C THR A 133 -4.26 -8.16 -4.75
N SER A 134 -3.45 -7.51 -5.58
CA SER A 134 -2.84 -6.23 -5.20
C SER A 134 -3.90 -5.15 -4.94
N PHE A 135 -5.07 -5.24 -5.57
CA PHE A 135 -6.20 -4.34 -5.35
C PHE A 135 -6.86 -4.55 -3.97
N ASP A 136 -6.96 -5.80 -3.49
CA ASP A 136 -7.47 -6.10 -2.15
C ASP A 136 -6.60 -5.47 -1.07
N VAL A 137 -5.27 -5.52 -1.25
CA VAL A 137 -4.33 -4.83 -0.36
C VAL A 137 -4.59 -3.32 -0.36
N VAL A 138 -4.69 -2.69 -1.54
CA VAL A 138 -4.97 -1.26 -1.68
C VAL A 138 -6.31 -0.90 -1.01
N SER A 139 -7.36 -1.69 -1.24
CA SER A 139 -8.69 -1.48 -0.67
C SER A 139 -8.69 -1.56 0.86
N LYS A 140 -8.04 -2.59 1.43
CA LYS A 140 -7.91 -2.75 2.88
C LYS A 140 -7.12 -1.60 3.51
N ILE A 141 -5.98 -1.22 2.93
CA ILE A 141 -5.17 -0.10 3.41
C ILE A 141 -5.95 1.21 3.32
N SER A 142 -6.67 1.46 2.23
CA SER A 142 -7.54 2.64 2.07
C SER A 142 -8.55 2.74 3.22
N LYS A 143 -9.20 1.63 3.55
CA LYS A 143 -10.14 1.54 4.67
C LYS A 143 -9.47 1.81 6.02
N LEU A 144 -8.36 1.12 6.31
CA LEU A 144 -7.65 1.22 7.59
C LEU A 144 -7.12 2.63 7.85
N PHE A 145 -6.61 3.29 6.81
CA PHE A 145 -6.09 4.66 6.90
C PHE A 145 -7.17 5.74 6.75
N GLY A 146 -8.37 5.41 6.28
CA GLY A 146 -9.41 6.40 5.98
C GLY A 146 -9.02 7.39 4.87
N ILE A 147 -8.08 7.02 3.99
CA ILE A 147 -7.58 7.82 2.88
C ILE A 147 -8.03 7.16 1.57
N LYS A 148 -8.77 7.91 0.74
CA LYS A 148 -9.32 7.38 -0.53
C LYS A 148 -8.25 7.20 -1.61
N LYS A 149 -7.29 8.12 -1.69
CA LYS A 149 -6.24 8.10 -2.72
C LYS A 149 -5.10 7.18 -2.29
N VAL A 150 -5.14 5.94 -2.73
CA VAL A 150 -4.16 4.89 -2.44
C VAL A 150 -3.74 4.20 -3.73
N GLY A 151 -2.47 3.86 -3.84
CA GLY A 151 -1.91 3.15 -4.98
C GLY A 151 -0.73 2.27 -4.57
N HIS A 152 -0.32 1.37 -5.46
CA HIS A 152 0.87 0.54 -5.28
C HIS A 152 1.87 0.76 -6.40
N THR A 153 3.12 0.34 -6.19
CA THR A 153 4.24 0.56 -7.12
C THR A 153 4.63 -0.67 -7.94
N GLY A 154 3.73 -1.63 -8.06
CA GLY A 154 3.96 -2.86 -8.85
C GLY A 154 3.04 -3.98 -8.42
N THR A 155 2.26 -4.46 -9.37
CA THR A 155 1.32 -5.57 -9.16
C THR A 155 2.06 -6.85 -8.75
N LEU A 156 1.45 -7.62 -7.86
CA LEU A 156 1.72 -9.02 -7.61
C LEU A 156 0.48 -9.82 -8.01
N ASP A 157 0.69 -10.94 -8.70
CA ASP A 157 -0.38 -11.90 -9.02
C ASP A 157 -1.04 -12.42 -7.73
N PRO A 158 -2.28 -12.94 -7.77
CA PRO A 158 -2.94 -13.48 -6.58
C PRO A 158 -2.12 -14.58 -5.88
N LEU A 159 -1.55 -15.51 -6.66
CA LEU A 159 -0.67 -16.59 -6.18
C LEU A 159 0.60 -16.05 -5.49
N ALA A 160 1.12 -14.90 -5.95
CA ALA A 160 2.36 -14.33 -5.43
C ALA A 160 2.16 -13.69 -4.06
N GLU A 161 3.20 -13.72 -3.25
CA GLU A 161 3.27 -13.06 -1.93
C GLU A 161 4.45 -12.09 -1.81
N GLY A 162 4.51 -11.37 -0.71
CA GLY A 162 5.68 -10.59 -0.34
C GLY A 162 5.52 -9.08 -0.49
N LEU A 163 6.63 -8.40 -0.70
CA LEU A 163 6.78 -6.96 -0.54
C LEU A 163 5.95 -6.13 -1.54
N MET A 164 5.12 -5.26 -1.02
CA MET A 164 4.46 -4.18 -1.76
C MET A 164 4.76 -2.82 -1.12
N VAL A 165 5.02 -1.81 -1.94
CA VAL A 165 5.04 -0.40 -1.50
C VAL A 165 3.68 0.18 -1.78
N ILE A 166 2.99 0.61 -0.74
CA ILE A 166 1.69 1.27 -0.81
C ILE A 166 1.89 2.75 -0.53
N LEU A 167 1.38 3.59 -1.42
CA LEU A 167 1.43 5.04 -1.38
C LEU A 167 0.04 5.60 -1.09
N LEU A 168 -0.05 6.57 -0.18
CA LEU A 168 -1.33 7.14 0.27
C LEU A 168 -1.30 8.67 0.15
N GLY A 169 -2.41 9.25 -0.28
CA GLY A 169 -2.53 10.68 -0.50
C GLY A 169 -1.70 11.17 -1.68
N LYS A 170 -0.98 12.26 -1.49
CA LYS A 170 -0.21 12.90 -2.58
C LYS A 170 1.01 12.08 -3.01
N SER A 171 1.54 11.19 -2.16
CA SER A 171 2.66 10.31 -2.52
C SER A 171 2.34 9.35 -3.67
N THR A 172 1.07 9.11 -4.00
CA THR A 172 0.68 8.30 -5.17
C THR A 172 1.23 8.86 -6.49
N ARG A 173 1.58 10.15 -6.53
CA ARG A 173 2.25 10.77 -7.69
C ARG A 173 3.65 10.21 -7.97
N LEU A 174 4.26 9.52 -6.98
CA LEU A 174 5.60 8.93 -7.06
C LEU A 174 5.59 7.47 -7.56
N SER A 175 4.43 6.91 -7.86
CA SER A 175 4.29 5.48 -8.16
C SER A 175 5.14 5.01 -9.34
N LEU A 176 5.23 5.81 -10.41
CA LEU A 176 6.02 5.47 -11.60
C LEU A 176 7.53 5.42 -11.32
N ASP A 177 8.03 6.34 -10.50
CA ASP A 177 9.44 6.42 -10.14
C ASP A 177 9.90 5.19 -9.37
N ILE A 178 9.05 4.68 -8.46
CA ILE A 178 9.34 3.48 -7.67
C ILE A 178 9.10 2.21 -8.51
N THR A 179 8.13 2.23 -9.42
CA THR A 179 7.86 1.10 -10.33
C THR A 179 9.04 0.80 -11.25
N SER A 180 9.86 1.80 -11.58
CA SER A 180 11.03 1.63 -12.45
C SER A 180 12.20 0.87 -11.80
N LYS A 181 12.21 0.71 -10.48
CA LYS A 181 13.27 0.05 -9.72
C LYS A 181 13.36 -1.45 -9.96
N TYR A 182 14.54 -2.03 -9.72
CA TYR A 182 14.75 -3.49 -9.74
C TYR A 182 13.96 -4.18 -8.62
N LYS A 183 13.55 -5.42 -8.86
CA LYS A 183 12.85 -6.28 -7.90
C LYS A 183 13.56 -7.61 -7.76
N GLU A 184 13.66 -8.11 -6.54
CA GLU A 184 14.16 -9.45 -6.25
C GLU A 184 12.99 -10.37 -5.94
N TYR A 185 13.01 -11.55 -6.54
CA TYR A 185 12.00 -12.58 -6.34
C TYR A 185 12.66 -13.91 -5.98
N ILE A 186 11.96 -14.71 -5.19
CA ILE A 186 12.17 -16.15 -5.04
C ILE A 186 10.98 -16.83 -5.72
N ALA A 187 11.28 -17.76 -6.64
CA ALA A 187 10.27 -18.46 -7.43
C ALA A 187 10.48 -19.96 -7.37
N GLY A 188 9.42 -20.71 -7.14
CA GLY A 188 9.39 -22.16 -7.26
C GLY A 188 8.87 -22.57 -8.64
N VAL A 189 9.44 -23.63 -9.19
CA VAL A 189 9.13 -24.17 -10.53
C VAL A 189 8.90 -25.66 -10.43
N TYR A 190 7.92 -26.16 -11.17
CA TYR A 190 7.76 -27.59 -11.47
C TYR A 190 7.96 -27.80 -12.96
N LEU A 191 8.87 -28.71 -13.33
CA LEU A 191 9.16 -29.07 -14.72
C LEU A 191 8.28 -30.23 -15.19
N GLY A 192 8.07 -30.32 -16.51
CA GLY A 192 7.34 -31.40 -17.15
C GLY A 192 5.94 -31.06 -17.65
N TYR A 193 5.39 -29.90 -17.28
CA TYR A 193 4.10 -29.45 -17.83
C TYR A 193 4.02 -27.91 -17.90
N GLU A 194 3.11 -27.44 -18.73
CA GLU A 194 2.79 -26.02 -18.89
C GLU A 194 1.29 -25.79 -18.70
N THR A 195 0.92 -24.67 -18.09
CA THR A 195 -0.47 -24.22 -17.98
C THR A 195 -0.71 -22.98 -18.85
N ASP A 196 -1.96 -22.66 -19.11
CA ASP A 196 -2.37 -21.48 -19.87
C ASP A 196 -1.97 -20.16 -19.20
N THR A 197 -1.82 -20.14 -17.86
CA THR A 197 -1.36 -18.98 -17.07
C THR A 197 0.15 -18.96 -16.83
N TYR A 198 0.86 -20.03 -17.14
CA TYR A 198 2.25 -20.32 -16.75
C TYR A 198 2.47 -20.44 -15.25
N ASP A 199 1.40 -20.61 -14.44
CA ASP A 199 1.44 -20.91 -13.03
C ASP A 199 0.44 -22.01 -12.63
N ILE A 200 0.55 -22.55 -11.42
CA ILE A 200 -0.27 -23.67 -10.94
C ILE A 200 -1.77 -23.38 -10.86
N THR A 201 -2.23 -22.14 -11.06
CA THR A 201 -3.65 -21.78 -11.02
C THR A 201 -4.34 -21.98 -12.37
N GLY A 202 -3.57 -22.17 -13.44
CA GLY A 202 -4.07 -22.39 -14.79
C GLY A 202 -4.41 -23.85 -15.08
N LYS A 203 -5.01 -24.05 -16.26
CA LYS A 203 -5.28 -25.39 -16.81
C LYS A 203 -4.06 -25.91 -17.54
N THR A 204 -3.69 -27.17 -17.32
CA THR A 204 -2.59 -27.82 -18.06
C THR A 204 -2.90 -27.83 -19.54
N THR A 205 -1.99 -27.28 -20.35
CA THR A 205 -2.11 -27.20 -21.82
C THR A 205 -1.19 -28.20 -22.52
N LYS A 206 -0.02 -28.48 -21.94
CA LYS A 206 1.00 -29.36 -22.50
C LYS A 206 1.72 -30.13 -21.40
N VAL A 207 2.17 -31.35 -21.74
CA VAL A 207 3.04 -32.18 -20.90
C VAL A 207 4.23 -32.62 -21.73
N LYS A 208 5.42 -32.65 -21.14
CA LYS A 208 6.66 -33.09 -21.75
C LYS A 208 7.56 -33.70 -20.68
N GLU A 209 8.07 -34.89 -20.95
CA GLU A 209 8.99 -35.59 -20.05
C GLU A 209 10.24 -34.72 -19.76
N VAL A 210 10.74 -34.84 -18.55
CA VAL A 210 11.95 -34.14 -18.10
C VAL A 210 13.14 -35.09 -18.26
N SER A 211 14.13 -34.66 -19.04
CA SER A 211 15.38 -35.43 -19.20
C SER A 211 16.12 -35.53 -17.86
N LYS A 212 16.75 -36.69 -17.63
CA LYS A 212 17.57 -36.91 -16.41
C LYS A 212 18.87 -36.09 -16.37
N ASN A 213 19.31 -35.60 -17.52
CA ASN A 213 20.61 -34.91 -17.69
C ASN A 213 20.41 -33.40 -17.94
N ILE A 214 19.54 -32.74 -17.17
CA ILE A 214 19.40 -31.28 -17.25
C ILE A 214 20.33 -30.61 -16.25
N ASP A 215 20.95 -29.51 -16.66
CA ASP A 215 21.79 -28.67 -15.79
C ASP A 215 21.06 -27.33 -15.57
N ILE A 216 20.29 -27.26 -14.48
CA ILE A 216 19.48 -26.10 -14.13
C ILE A 216 20.38 -24.92 -13.80
N GLU A 217 21.43 -25.12 -13.00
CA GLU A 217 22.31 -24.03 -12.56
C GLU A 217 23.03 -23.36 -13.74
N LYS A 218 23.61 -24.17 -14.64
CA LYS A 218 24.22 -23.67 -15.86
C LYS A 218 23.21 -22.92 -16.73
N THR A 219 21.99 -23.45 -16.91
CA THR A 219 20.95 -22.79 -17.68
C THR A 219 20.53 -21.46 -17.06
N LEU A 220 20.31 -21.41 -15.75
CA LEU A 220 19.99 -20.16 -15.04
C LEU A 220 21.08 -19.10 -15.28
N SER A 221 22.36 -19.47 -15.22
CA SER A 221 23.47 -18.53 -15.41
C SER A 221 23.45 -17.83 -16.77
N THR A 222 22.93 -18.46 -17.81
CA THR A 222 22.81 -17.89 -19.17
C THR A 222 21.77 -16.76 -19.26
N TYR A 223 20.91 -16.64 -18.22
CA TYR A 223 19.89 -15.60 -18.14
C TYR A 223 20.34 -14.31 -17.44
N ASN A 224 21.56 -14.21 -16.95
CA ASN A 224 22.16 -12.94 -16.50
C ASN A 224 22.41 -11.99 -17.68
N LYS A 225 21.34 -11.50 -18.30
CA LYS A 225 21.38 -10.68 -19.51
C LYS A 225 20.16 -9.79 -19.69
N THR A 226 20.25 -8.92 -20.67
CA THR A 226 19.10 -8.21 -21.24
C THR A 226 18.60 -8.97 -22.45
N TYR A 227 17.27 -9.18 -22.56
CA TYR A 227 16.65 -9.86 -23.71
C TYR A 227 15.21 -9.43 -23.92
N MET A 228 14.67 -9.78 -25.09
CA MET A 228 13.27 -9.53 -25.45
C MET A 228 12.38 -10.65 -24.93
N GLN A 229 11.69 -10.42 -23.82
CA GLN A 229 10.77 -11.36 -23.21
C GLN A 229 9.36 -11.18 -23.75
N GLU A 230 8.72 -12.26 -24.11
CA GLU A 230 7.30 -12.26 -24.50
C GLU A 230 6.41 -12.11 -23.27
N VAL A 231 5.45 -11.19 -23.36
CA VAL A 231 4.51 -10.88 -22.28
C VAL A 231 3.47 -12.01 -22.17
N PRO A 232 3.16 -12.53 -20.98
CA PRO A 232 2.15 -13.59 -20.87
C PRO A 232 0.76 -13.02 -21.17
N ILE A 233 -0.11 -13.86 -21.77
CA ILE A 233 -1.46 -13.46 -22.16
C ILE A 233 -2.31 -13.01 -20.94
N TYR A 234 -2.13 -13.66 -19.80
CA TYR A 234 -2.75 -13.26 -18.54
C TYR A 234 -1.98 -12.10 -17.89
N SER A 235 -1.99 -10.94 -18.55
CA SER A 235 -1.38 -9.70 -18.04
C SER A 235 -2.27 -8.47 -18.28
N ALA A 236 -1.97 -7.37 -17.56
CA ALA A 236 -2.66 -6.10 -17.70
C ALA A 236 -2.09 -5.21 -18.85
N VAL A 237 -1.19 -5.72 -19.65
CA VAL A 237 -0.66 -5.01 -20.82
C VAL A 237 -1.77 -4.83 -21.85
N LYS A 238 -1.85 -3.63 -22.42
CA LYS A 238 -2.86 -3.31 -23.44
C LYS A 238 -2.29 -3.52 -24.84
N VAL A 239 -3.07 -4.20 -25.69
CA VAL A 239 -2.87 -4.31 -27.13
C VAL A 239 -4.17 -3.86 -27.79
N ASN A 240 -4.11 -2.94 -28.73
CA ASN A 240 -5.29 -2.36 -29.39
C ASN A 240 -6.36 -1.85 -28.40
N GLY A 241 -5.92 -1.18 -27.31
CA GLY A 241 -6.80 -0.60 -26.31
C GLY A 241 -7.35 -1.56 -25.24
N LYS A 242 -7.31 -2.88 -25.48
CA LYS A 242 -7.85 -3.95 -24.61
C LYS A 242 -6.71 -4.66 -23.88
N LYS A 243 -6.91 -5.06 -22.63
CA LYS A 243 -5.89 -5.77 -21.85
C LYS A 243 -5.75 -7.22 -22.30
N LEU A 244 -4.53 -7.77 -22.28
CA LEU A 244 -4.27 -9.14 -22.74
C LEU A 244 -5.11 -10.19 -22.02
N TYR A 245 -5.31 -10.08 -20.69
CA TYR A 245 -6.16 -11.03 -19.99
C TYR A 245 -7.64 -11.00 -20.42
N GLU A 246 -8.11 -9.90 -21.04
CA GLU A 246 -9.47 -9.80 -21.59
C GLU A 246 -9.59 -10.58 -22.91
N TYR A 247 -8.52 -10.62 -23.71
CA TYR A 247 -8.42 -11.50 -24.89
C TYR A 247 -8.45 -12.97 -24.47
N ALA A 248 -7.63 -13.34 -23.46
CA ALA A 248 -7.60 -14.72 -22.95
C ALA A 248 -8.97 -15.20 -22.46
N ARG A 249 -9.68 -14.37 -21.68
CA ARG A 249 -11.03 -14.72 -21.17
C ARG A 249 -12.08 -14.87 -22.26
N GLN A 250 -11.91 -14.21 -23.39
CA GLN A 250 -12.82 -14.27 -24.53
C GLN A 250 -12.36 -15.26 -25.59
N ASN A 251 -11.27 -16.01 -25.35
CA ASN A 251 -10.64 -16.91 -26.28
C ASN A 251 -10.34 -16.26 -27.66
N LEU A 252 -9.95 -14.97 -27.63
CA LEU A 252 -9.59 -14.22 -28.84
C LEU A 252 -8.08 -14.32 -29.07
N GLU A 253 -7.70 -14.53 -30.31
CA GLU A 253 -6.31 -14.49 -30.72
C GLU A 253 -5.74 -13.07 -30.66
N VAL A 254 -4.50 -12.95 -30.19
CA VAL A 254 -3.77 -11.69 -30.16
C VAL A 254 -2.27 -11.95 -30.23
N SER A 255 -1.57 -11.13 -31.00
CA SER A 255 -0.10 -11.17 -31.05
C SER A 255 0.46 -10.67 -29.71
N LEU A 256 1.23 -11.50 -29.01
CA LEU A 256 1.82 -11.16 -27.73
C LEU A 256 3.03 -10.23 -27.91
N PRO A 257 3.02 -9.05 -27.29
CA PRO A 257 4.13 -8.12 -27.40
C PRO A 257 5.37 -8.65 -26.68
N LYS A 258 6.55 -8.29 -27.18
CA LYS A 258 7.82 -8.53 -26.50
C LYS A 258 8.26 -7.25 -25.79
N LYS A 259 8.90 -7.39 -24.66
CA LYS A 259 9.46 -6.29 -23.87
C LYS A 259 10.91 -6.59 -23.54
N GLU A 260 11.75 -5.59 -23.67
CA GLU A 260 13.12 -5.68 -23.19
C GLU A 260 13.12 -5.74 -21.66
N VAL A 261 13.77 -6.76 -21.13
CA VAL A 261 13.94 -7.00 -19.68
C VAL A 261 15.39 -7.35 -19.37
N THR A 262 15.85 -6.94 -18.21
CA THR A 262 17.20 -7.26 -17.71
C THR A 262 17.07 -8.14 -16.47
N ILE A 263 17.72 -9.28 -16.51
CA ILE A 263 17.98 -10.11 -15.34
C ILE A 263 19.39 -9.77 -14.85
N LYS A 264 19.48 -9.10 -13.70
CA LYS A 264 20.75 -8.61 -13.14
C LYS A 264 21.50 -9.65 -12.34
N ASP A 265 20.77 -10.58 -11.71
CA ASP A 265 21.30 -11.68 -10.94
C ASP A 265 20.25 -12.80 -10.89
N ILE A 266 20.67 -14.04 -11.13
CA ILE A 266 19.80 -15.21 -11.00
C ILE A 266 20.63 -16.37 -10.42
N LYS A 267 20.09 -17.06 -9.39
CA LYS A 267 20.79 -18.13 -8.67
C LYS A 267 19.83 -19.25 -8.31
N LEU A 268 20.29 -20.49 -8.49
CA LEU A 268 19.63 -21.67 -7.95
C LEU A 268 19.68 -21.62 -6.41
N LEU A 269 18.59 -21.93 -5.74
CA LEU A 269 18.51 -22.03 -4.28
C LEU A 269 18.31 -23.47 -3.81
N ALA A 270 17.51 -24.24 -4.53
CA ALA A 270 17.24 -25.64 -4.24
C ALA A 270 16.79 -26.34 -5.50
N GLU A 271 17.08 -27.63 -5.60
CA GLU A 271 16.66 -28.54 -6.66
C GLU A 271 16.29 -29.89 -6.07
N GLU A 272 15.11 -30.41 -6.46
CA GLU A 272 14.64 -31.72 -6.05
C GLU A 272 13.80 -32.34 -7.15
N LYS A 273 14.27 -33.43 -7.75
CA LYS A 273 13.60 -34.13 -8.87
C LYS A 273 13.21 -33.16 -10.00
N ASN A 274 11.91 -33.01 -10.25
CA ASN A 274 11.36 -32.11 -11.27
C ASN A 274 11.05 -30.70 -10.72
N MET A 275 11.49 -30.37 -9.53
CA MET A 275 11.25 -29.07 -8.91
C MET A 275 12.57 -28.34 -8.66
N PHE A 276 12.54 -27.04 -8.84
CA PHE A 276 13.64 -26.18 -8.37
C PHE A 276 13.12 -24.84 -7.89
N THR A 277 13.93 -24.20 -7.06
CA THR A 277 13.67 -22.84 -6.57
C THR A 277 14.85 -21.96 -6.94
N PHE A 278 14.59 -20.81 -7.47
CA PHE A 278 15.61 -19.83 -7.80
C PHE A 278 15.29 -18.46 -7.24
N LYS A 279 16.32 -17.65 -7.08
CA LYS A 279 16.24 -16.22 -6.77
C LYS A 279 16.67 -15.42 -7.99
N ALA A 280 15.92 -14.36 -8.34
CA ALA A 280 16.30 -13.49 -9.44
C ALA A 280 16.04 -12.01 -9.10
N THR A 281 16.99 -11.14 -9.52
CA THR A 281 16.84 -9.68 -9.49
C THR A 281 16.59 -9.20 -10.91
N VAL A 282 15.42 -8.60 -11.15
CA VAL A 282 14.93 -8.29 -12.48
C VAL A 282 14.51 -6.82 -12.61
N SER A 283 14.61 -6.28 -13.83
CA SER A 283 14.12 -4.95 -14.18
C SER A 283 12.59 -4.85 -14.15
N LYS A 284 12.06 -3.63 -14.23
CA LYS A 284 10.62 -3.43 -14.39
C LYS A 284 10.12 -4.12 -15.66
N GLY A 285 8.88 -4.63 -15.59
CA GLY A 285 8.21 -5.23 -16.76
C GLY A 285 8.59 -6.68 -17.02
N CYS A 286 9.57 -7.24 -16.31
CA CYS A 286 9.87 -8.66 -16.34
C CYS A 286 8.75 -9.45 -15.67
N TYR A 287 8.27 -10.48 -16.36
CA TYR A 287 7.31 -11.45 -15.87
C TYR A 287 8.05 -12.73 -15.46
N ILE A 288 8.01 -13.08 -14.19
CA ILE A 288 8.69 -14.29 -13.68
C ILE A 288 8.06 -15.55 -14.30
N ARG A 289 6.76 -15.56 -14.58
CA ARG A 289 6.08 -16.65 -15.30
C ARG A 289 6.67 -16.87 -16.70
N SER A 290 6.87 -15.80 -17.46
CA SER A 290 7.54 -15.89 -18.77
C SER A 290 9.01 -16.28 -18.64
N LEU A 291 9.73 -15.78 -17.62
CA LEU A 291 11.12 -16.18 -17.37
C LEU A 291 11.21 -17.70 -17.11
N ILE A 292 10.29 -18.26 -16.32
CA ILE A 292 10.23 -19.71 -16.07
C ILE A 292 9.97 -20.47 -17.35
N ARG A 293 9.01 -20.05 -18.18
CA ARG A 293 8.76 -20.62 -19.50
C ARG A 293 10.03 -20.62 -20.35
N ASP A 294 10.69 -19.48 -20.46
CA ASP A 294 11.89 -19.33 -21.29
C ASP A 294 13.04 -20.22 -20.79
N ILE A 295 13.28 -20.29 -19.48
CA ILE A 295 14.26 -21.21 -18.86
C ILE A 295 13.91 -22.67 -19.16
N SER A 296 12.64 -23.05 -19.02
CA SER A 296 12.21 -24.43 -19.24
C SER A 296 12.36 -24.85 -20.71
N ILE A 297 12.11 -23.94 -21.65
CA ILE A 297 12.39 -24.17 -23.08
C ILE A 297 13.90 -24.41 -23.31
N SER A 298 14.76 -23.62 -22.65
CA SER A 298 16.22 -23.81 -22.73
C SER A 298 16.70 -25.13 -22.12
N LEU A 299 15.95 -25.68 -21.16
CA LEU A 299 16.14 -27.02 -20.59
C LEU A 299 15.52 -28.13 -21.45
N ASN A 300 14.98 -27.79 -22.64
CA ASN A 300 14.27 -28.71 -23.55
C ASN A 300 13.07 -29.40 -22.87
N THR A 301 12.38 -28.74 -21.97
CA THR A 301 11.17 -29.23 -21.29
C THR A 301 10.14 -28.12 -21.18
N LEU A 302 9.12 -28.32 -20.34
CA LEU A 302 8.09 -27.35 -19.96
C LEU A 302 8.21 -27.03 -18.47
N GLY A 303 7.71 -25.88 -18.04
CA GLY A 303 7.75 -25.52 -16.62
C GLY A 303 6.62 -24.58 -16.23
N THR A 304 6.16 -24.80 -15.01
CA THR A 304 5.05 -24.08 -14.40
C THR A 304 5.51 -23.46 -13.09
N MET A 305 5.19 -22.19 -12.87
CA MET A 305 5.48 -21.51 -11.60
C MET A 305 4.59 -22.06 -10.47
N THR A 306 5.19 -22.53 -9.40
CA THR A 306 4.47 -23.08 -8.22
C THR A 306 4.31 -22.07 -7.09
N SER A 307 5.28 -21.18 -6.97
CA SER A 307 5.27 -20.12 -5.96
C SER A 307 6.05 -18.89 -6.43
N LEU A 308 5.69 -17.73 -5.89
CA LEU A 308 6.40 -16.48 -6.16
C LEU A 308 6.37 -15.60 -4.93
N LYS A 309 7.56 -15.16 -4.49
CA LYS A 309 7.72 -14.26 -3.37
C LYS A 309 8.61 -13.08 -3.72
N ARG A 310 8.08 -11.86 -3.69
CA ARG A 310 8.90 -10.65 -3.89
C ARG A 310 9.57 -10.27 -2.58
N THR A 311 10.90 -10.36 -2.54
CA THR A 311 11.70 -10.14 -1.34
C THR A 311 12.28 -8.74 -1.24
N LYS A 312 12.52 -8.07 -2.41
CA LYS A 312 13.05 -6.69 -2.43
C LYS A 312 12.46 -5.86 -3.56
N ILE A 313 12.44 -4.57 -3.35
CA ILE A 313 12.27 -3.53 -4.36
C ILE A 313 13.40 -2.53 -4.11
N ASP A 314 14.45 -2.57 -4.95
CA ASP A 314 15.69 -1.81 -4.72
C ASP A 314 16.25 -2.07 -3.30
N ASN A 315 16.39 -1.03 -2.48
CA ASN A 315 16.88 -1.14 -1.11
C ASN A 315 15.82 -1.57 -0.09
N LEU A 316 14.53 -1.57 -0.46
CA LEU A 316 13.42 -1.95 0.41
C LEU A 316 13.35 -3.47 0.54
N LYS A 317 13.24 -3.98 1.77
CA LYS A 317 13.29 -5.42 2.06
C LYS A 317 11.98 -5.91 2.66
N LEU A 318 11.60 -7.13 2.34
CA LEU A 318 10.38 -7.76 2.87
C LEU A 318 10.36 -7.85 4.40
N LYS A 319 11.51 -8.02 5.04
CA LYS A 319 11.61 -8.09 6.51
C LYS A 319 11.15 -6.81 7.22
N ASP A 320 11.14 -5.68 6.50
CA ASP A 320 10.73 -4.36 7.02
C ASP A 320 9.25 -4.07 6.72
N ALA A 321 8.55 -5.01 6.07
CA ALA A 321 7.14 -4.88 5.70
C ALA A 321 6.22 -5.49 6.76
N TYR A 322 5.02 -4.95 6.85
CA TYR A 322 3.98 -5.36 7.80
C TYR A 322 2.86 -6.15 7.12
N THR A 323 2.33 -7.14 7.79
CA THR A 323 1.10 -7.80 7.40
C THR A 323 -0.10 -6.87 7.60
N ILE A 324 -1.20 -7.12 6.90
CA ILE A 324 -2.46 -6.37 7.11
C ILE A 324 -2.91 -6.46 8.58
N ASP A 325 -2.78 -7.64 9.19
CA ASP A 325 -3.20 -7.87 10.59
C ASP A 325 -2.38 -7.03 11.60
N GLU A 326 -1.08 -6.82 11.33
CA GLU A 326 -0.24 -5.93 12.14
C GLU A 326 -0.64 -4.47 11.96
N ILE A 327 -0.92 -4.06 10.72
CA ILE A 327 -1.35 -2.70 10.39
C ILE A 327 -2.70 -2.40 11.06
N GLU A 328 -3.65 -3.32 11.01
CA GLU A 328 -4.96 -3.20 11.64
C GLU A 328 -4.86 -2.99 13.15
N LYS A 329 -3.90 -3.66 13.78
CA LYS A 329 -3.55 -3.49 15.21
C LYS A 329 -2.69 -2.25 15.49
N ALA A 330 -2.48 -1.39 14.50
CA ALA A 330 -1.59 -0.22 14.53
C ALA A 330 -0.11 -0.56 14.89
N LYS A 331 0.33 -1.79 14.62
CA LYS A 331 1.71 -2.26 14.82
C LYS A 331 2.52 -2.09 13.53
N PHE A 332 2.86 -0.87 13.18
CA PHE A 332 3.63 -0.54 11.99
C PHE A 332 4.37 0.79 12.14
N LYS A 333 5.29 1.06 11.25
CA LYS A 333 5.89 2.39 11.01
C LYS A 333 5.63 2.81 9.58
N LEU A 334 5.43 4.10 9.35
CA LEU A 334 5.39 4.66 8.02
C LEU A 334 6.80 4.64 7.41
N LEU A 335 6.87 4.45 6.11
CA LEU A 335 8.10 4.59 5.35
C LEU A 335 8.34 6.08 5.09
N GLU A 336 9.53 6.56 5.39
CA GLU A 336 9.95 7.92 5.05
C GLU A 336 10.10 8.05 3.54
N ILE A 337 9.30 8.92 2.92
CA ILE A 337 9.21 9.04 1.45
C ILE A 337 10.54 9.47 0.82
N ASP A 338 11.32 10.28 1.53
CA ASP A 338 12.64 10.73 1.09
C ASP A 338 13.66 9.61 0.98
N THR A 339 13.46 8.49 1.72
CA THR A 339 14.32 7.30 1.63
C THR A 339 14.07 6.46 0.36
N LEU A 340 12.98 6.74 -0.36
CA LEU A 340 12.66 6.07 -1.62
C LEU A 340 13.59 6.47 -2.76
N PHE A 341 14.36 7.55 -2.59
CA PHE A 341 15.19 8.15 -3.63
C PHE A 341 16.58 8.49 -3.09
N SER A 342 17.58 8.39 -3.94
CA SER A 342 18.96 8.80 -3.65
C SER A 342 19.29 10.24 -4.07
N TYR A 343 18.26 11.06 -4.35
CA TYR A 343 18.46 12.45 -4.74
C TYR A 343 18.95 13.31 -3.55
N PRO A 344 19.75 14.35 -3.80
CA PRO A 344 20.10 15.36 -2.80
C PRO A 344 18.86 15.94 -2.11
N LYS A 345 18.97 16.26 -0.82
CA LYS A 345 17.87 16.79 0.00
C LYS A 345 18.17 18.20 0.45
N ILE A 346 17.22 19.10 0.24
CA ILE A 346 17.32 20.51 0.65
C ILE A 346 16.18 20.83 1.60
N LYS A 347 16.51 21.38 2.77
CA LYS A 347 15.51 21.87 3.72
C LYS A 347 14.93 23.19 3.24
N VAL A 348 13.61 23.29 3.27
CA VAL A 348 12.92 24.52 2.86
C VAL A 348 12.73 25.49 4.04
N ASN A 349 12.98 26.76 3.80
CA ASN A 349 12.53 27.85 4.65
C ASN A 349 11.11 28.32 4.23
N LYS A 350 10.55 29.32 4.92
CA LYS A 350 9.18 29.81 4.64
C LYS A 350 9.04 30.40 3.22
N GLU A 351 10.03 31.14 2.75
CA GLU A 351 10.03 31.77 1.43
C GLU A 351 10.08 30.72 0.32
N LEU A 352 11.06 29.80 0.38
CA LEU A 352 11.22 28.71 -0.58
C LEU A 352 9.98 27.80 -0.60
N LEU A 353 9.39 27.53 0.57
CA LEU A 353 8.15 26.75 0.68
C LEU A 353 7.00 27.45 -0.08
N SER A 354 6.89 28.76 -0.01
CA SER A 354 5.87 29.53 -0.76
C SER A 354 6.07 29.38 -2.26
N LYS A 355 7.32 29.55 -2.76
CA LYS A 355 7.64 29.35 -4.18
C LYS A 355 7.32 27.92 -4.64
N ILE A 356 7.65 26.91 -3.84
CA ILE A 356 7.36 25.49 -4.14
C ILE A 356 5.85 25.21 -4.18
N LYS A 357 5.07 25.79 -3.27
CA LYS A 357 3.60 25.67 -3.28
C LYS A 357 3.00 26.11 -4.62
N ASN A 358 3.50 27.20 -5.15
CA ASN A 358 3.04 27.78 -6.41
C ASN A 358 3.65 27.10 -7.65
N GLY A 359 4.51 26.10 -7.47
CA GLY A 359 5.18 25.43 -8.59
C GLY A 359 6.17 26.32 -9.34
N SER A 360 6.72 27.33 -8.66
CA SER A 360 7.64 28.30 -9.28
C SER A 360 8.92 27.60 -9.75
N LYS A 361 9.47 28.07 -10.86
CA LYS A 361 10.85 27.77 -11.27
C LYS A 361 11.81 28.39 -10.26
N LEU A 362 12.92 27.71 -9.97
CA LEU A 362 13.93 28.13 -9.02
C LEU A 362 15.29 28.19 -9.74
N GLU A 363 16.11 29.15 -9.40
CA GLU A 363 17.51 29.18 -9.84
C GLU A 363 18.28 28.04 -9.17
N ASN A 364 19.15 27.36 -9.90
CA ASN A 364 19.90 26.20 -9.41
C ASN A 364 21.14 26.63 -8.61
N ILE A 365 20.94 27.37 -7.55
CA ILE A 365 22.03 27.82 -6.65
C ILE A 365 22.68 26.67 -5.86
N TYR A 366 22.10 25.46 -5.94
CA TYR A 366 22.53 24.28 -5.21
C TYR A 366 23.40 23.33 -6.04
N ASN A 367 23.73 23.70 -7.29
CA ASN A 367 24.51 22.86 -8.22
C ASN A 367 23.94 21.46 -8.41
N ILE A 368 22.62 21.34 -8.52
CA ILE A 368 21.93 20.07 -8.74
C ILE A 368 22.11 19.64 -10.21
N GLU A 369 22.64 18.44 -10.43
CA GLU A 369 22.86 17.90 -11.79
C GLU A 369 21.57 17.30 -12.38
N ASP A 370 20.82 16.47 -11.65
CA ASP A 370 19.58 15.81 -12.13
C ASP A 370 18.37 16.26 -11.30
N LYS A 371 18.15 15.66 -10.15
CA LYS A 371 16.97 15.88 -9.30
C LYS A 371 17.34 16.21 -7.86
N VAL A 372 16.41 16.91 -7.20
CA VAL A 372 16.53 17.30 -5.79
C VAL A 372 15.21 17.14 -5.07
N ILE A 373 15.26 16.73 -3.81
CA ILE A 373 14.10 16.63 -2.93
C ILE A 373 14.09 17.82 -1.98
N PHE A 374 12.99 18.55 -1.98
CA PHE A 374 12.73 19.60 -0.99
C PHE A 374 11.95 19.02 0.19
N ILE A 375 12.50 19.13 1.41
CA ILE A 375 11.94 18.61 2.64
C ILE A 375 11.69 19.72 3.66
N ASP A 376 10.69 19.54 4.54
CA ASP A 376 10.51 20.43 5.70
C ASP A 376 11.45 20.05 6.87
N ASN A 377 11.36 20.82 7.96
CA ASN A 377 12.17 20.55 9.17
C ASN A 377 11.87 19.19 9.85
N LYS A 378 10.76 18.54 9.48
CA LYS A 378 10.38 17.19 9.94
C LYS A 378 10.69 16.11 8.90
N SER A 379 11.53 16.41 7.90
CA SER A 379 11.88 15.53 6.78
C SER A 379 10.71 15.11 5.88
N ASN A 380 9.55 15.78 5.97
CA ASN A 380 8.46 15.49 5.04
C ASN A 380 8.79 16.06 3.66
N VAL A 381 8.69 15.24 2.63
CA VAL A 381 8.89 15.64 1.24
C VAL A 381 7.81 16.63 0.82
N LYS A 382 8.19 17.79 0.32
CA LYS A 382 7.31 18.83 -0.21
C LYS A 382 7.23 18.79 -1.72
N ALA A 383 8.37 18.62 -2.38
CA ALA A 383 8.42 18.49 -3.82
C ALA A 383 9.70 17.80 -4.27
N ILE A 384 9.69 17.29 -5.50
CA ILE A 384 10.88 16.88 -6.24
C ILE A 384 10.97 17.81 -7.43
N TYR A 385 12.16 18.37 -7.65
CA TYR A 385 12.50 19.21 -8.80
C TYR A 385 13.57 18.52 -9.63
N TYR A 386 13.65 18.86 -10.89
CA TYR A 386 14.72 18.45 -11.79
C TYR A 386 15.43 19.66 -12.38
N ASN A 387 16.71 19.51 -12.69
CA ASN A 387 17.50 20.54 -13.35
C ASN A 387 17.23 20.52 -14.85
N ASP A 388 16.97 21.69 -15.39
CA ASP A 388 16.83 21.94 -16.82
C ASP A 388 17.56 23.25 -17.16
N ASN A 389 18.74 23.13 -17.73
CA ASN A 389 19.61 24.28 -18.08
C ASN A 389 19.83 25.26 -16.92
N ASN A 390 20.29 24.75 -15.79
CA ASN A 390 20.53 25.51 -14.55
C ASN A 390 19.29 26.17 -13.93
N ILE A 391 18.09 25.71 -14.30
CA ILE A 391 16.81 26.09 -13.70
C ILE A 391 16.18 24.86 -13.12
N LEU A 392 15.83 24.87 -11.84
CA LEU A 392 15.08 23.81 -11.19
C LEU A 392 13.59 23.96 -11.50
N LYS A 393 13.03 22.96 -12.16
CA LYS A 393 11.60 22.86 -12.51
C LYS A 393 10.91 21.78 -11.71
N VAL A 394 9.63 21.97 -11.43
CA VAL A 394 8.82 21.01 -10.67
C VAL A 394 8.73 19.70 -11.43
N TYR A 395 9.21 18.62 -10.82
CA TYR A 395 8.96 17.24 -11.27
C TYR A 395 7.70 16.66 -10.61
N LYS A 396 7.62 16.73 -9.29
CA LYS A 396 6.46 16.29 -8.49
C LYS A 396 6.23 17.25 -7.33
N ASN A 397 5.01 17.70 -7.17
CA ASN A 397 4.58 18.50 -6.03
C ASN A 397 3.75 17.63 -5.08
N LEU A 398 4.09 17.61 -3.78
CA LEU A 398 3.43 16.82 -2.72
C LEU A 398 2.77 17.71 -1.65
N ILE A 399 2.71 19.03 -1.88
CA ILE A 399 2.02 19.99 -1.00
C ILE A 399 0.55 20.11 -1.35
#